data_6eba28c2dd436d1d9b1c398d85b6ded9
#
_entry.id   6eba28c2dd436d1d9b1c398d85b6ded9
#
_cell.length_a   1.000
_cell.length_b   1.000
_cell.length_c   1.000
_cell.angle_alpha   90.00
_cell.angle_beta   90.00
_cell.angle_gamma   90.00
#
_symmetry.space_group_name_H-M   'P 1'
#
loop_
_entity.id
_entity.type
_entity.pdbx_description
1 polymer ?
#
loop_
_entity_poly.entity_id
_entity_poly.type
_entity_poly.pdbx_seq_one_letter_code
_entity_poly.pdbx_strand_id
1 'polypeptide(L)'
;MLTGGRDVGVMDAACQGAKKVPGSLTIGVLPSARERVSKYVDLAIITEMGNARNNVNVMSSNVVVVCGLLGAGTVSEVALALKAGKPVILVGATPTEEKFFKKLGGRLIASVDSPEEAITLMMKQFEQQQPDLVQGARSWGV
;
A
#
# COMPACT_ATOMS: atom_id res chain seq x y z
N MET A 1 -6.38 -4.85 3.53
CA MET A 1 -5.35 -4.36 2.59
C MET A 1 -6.02 -3.72 1.39
N LEU A 2 -5.46 -2.61 0.86
CA LEU A 2 -6.01 -1.91 -0.31
C LEU A 2 -4.98 -1.92 -1.44
N THR A 3 -5.43 -2.18 -2.68
CA THR A 3 -4.59 -2.20 -3.89
C THR A 3 -5.34 -1.59 -5.08
N GLY A 4 -4.68 -1.52 -6.24
CA GLY A 4 -5.35 -1.17 -7.50
C GLY A 4 -6.31 -2.23 -8.05
N GLY A 5 -6.44 -3.37 -7.41
CA GLY A 5 -7.47 -4.38 -7.64
C GLY A 5 -7.34 -5.24 -8.90
N ARG A 6 -6.35 -5.00 -9.76
CA ARG A 6 -6.19 -5.72 -11.04
C ARG A 6 -5.55 -7.10 -10.83
N ASP A 7 -5.86 -8.06 -11.71
CA ASP A 7 -5.33 -9.43 -11.70
C ASP A 7 -3.91 -9.56 -12.29
N VAL A 8 -3.05 -8.57 -12.04
CA VAL A 8 -1.69 -8.50 -12.58
C VAL A 8 -0.66 -8.06 -11.54
N GLY A 9 0.54 -8.63 -11.65
CA GLY A 9 1.74 -8.19 -10.95
C GLY A 9 1.58 -8.14 -9.43
N VAL A 10 2.12 -7.10 -8.82
CA VAL A 10 2.14 -6.92 -7.36
C VAL A 10 0.73 -6.83 -6.76
N MET A 11 -0.23 -6.24 -7.48
CA MET A 11 -1.61 -6.11 -6.99
C MET A 11 -2.25 -7.47 -6.73
N ASP A 12 -2.16 -8.38 -7.70
CA ASP A 12 -2.70 -9.74 -7.59
C ASP A 12 -1.96 -10.55 -6.53
N ALA A 13 -0.61 -10.54 -6.59
CA ALA A 13 0.23 -11.28 -5.66
C ALA A 13 0.02 -10.84 -4.19
N ALA A 14 -0.12 -9.54 -3.95
CA ALA A 14 -0.37 -9.01 -2.61
C ALA A 14 -1.76 -9.44 -2.10
N CYS A 15 -2.80 -9.36 -2.94
CA CYS A 15 -4.13 -9.86 -2.58
C CYS A 15 -4.11 -11.36 -2.29
N GLN A 16 -3.43 -12.16 -3.13
CA GLN A 16 -3.26 -13.60 -2.91
C GLN A 16 -2.55 -13.89 -1.57
N GLY A 17 -1.49 -13.13 -1.27
CA GLY A 17 -0.76 -13.26 -0.01
C GLY A 17 -1.64 -12.94 1.20
N ALA A 18 -2.42 -11.86 1.13
CA ALA A 18 -3.34 -11.48 2.20
C ALA A 18 -4.38 -12.57 2.49
N LYS A 19 -4.87 -13.29 1.47
CA LYS A 19 -5.85 -14.37 1.63
C LYS A 19 -5.32 -15.61 2.37
N LYS A 20 -4.02 -15.70 2.61
CA LYS A 20 -3.45 -16.75 3.49
C LYS A 20 -3.72 -16.47 4.97
N VAL A 21 -4.13 -15.25 5.30
CA VAL A 21 -4.47 -14.86 6.69
C VAL A 21 -5.98 -14.90 6.86
N PRO A 22 -6.52 -15.76 7.74
CA PRO A 22 -7.95 -15.83 8.03
C PRO A 22 -8.52 -14.47 8.46
N GLY A 23 -9.69 -14.11 7.95
CA GLY A 23 -10.35 -12.84 8.28
C GLY A 23 -9.75 -11.60 7.58
N SER A 24 -8.73 -11.77 6.72
CA SER A 24 -8.19 -10.65 5.95
C SER A 24 -9.23 -10.08 4.97
N LEU A 25 -9.28 -8.75 4.88
CA LEU A 25 -10.08 -8.02 3.90
C LEU A 25 -9.17 -7.41 2.83
N THR A 26 -9.50 -7.66 1.56
CA THR A 26 -8.80 -7.09 0.41
C THR A 26 -9.75 -6.18 -0.39
N ILE A 27 -9.33 -4.94 -0.61
CA ILE A 27 -10.09 -3.93 -1.34
C ILE A 27 -9.32 -3.57 -2.61
N GLY A 28 -9.99 -3.64 -3.75
CA GLY A 28 -9.46 -3.23 -5.05
C GLY A 28 -10.13 -1.95 -5.53
N VAL A 29 -9.34 -0.89 -5.77
CA VAL A 29 -9.86 0.36 -6.36
C VAL A 29 -9.46 0.41 -7.82
N LEU A 30 -10.42 0.15 -8.72
CA LEU A 30 -10.19 0.00 -10.15
C LEU A 30 -10.39 1.32 -10.91
N PRO A 31 -9.60 1.53 -11.96
CA PRO A 31 -9.70 2.73 -12.79
C PRO A 31 -10.96 2.75 -13.67
N SER A 32 -11.48 1.57 -14.06
CA SER A 32 -12.70 1.43 -14.87
C SER A 32 -13.33 0.04 -14.75
N ALA A 33 -14.57 -0.11 -15.18
CA ALA A 33 -15.27 -1.40 -15.24
C ALA A 33 -14.71 -2.37 -16.30
N ARG A 34 -13.84 -1.89 -17.18
CA ARG A 34 -13.21 -2.73 -18.23
C ARG A 34 -12.00 -3.53 -17.73
N GLU A 35 -11.52 -3.20 -16.53
CA GLU A 35 -10.35 -3.87 -15.95
C GLU A 35 -10.73 -5.24 -15.38
N ARG A 36 -9.80 -6.17 -15.52
CA ARG A 36 -9.94 -7.48 -14.90
C ARG A 36 -9.60 -7.38 -13.41
N VAL A 37 -10.55 -7.76 -12.58
CA VAL A 37 -10.41 -7.76 -11.12
C VAL A 37 -9.68 -9.03 -10.68
N SER A 38 -8.72 -8.89 -9.77
CA SER A 38 -8.11 -10.04 -9.11
C SER A 38 -9.17 -10.86 -8.35
N LYS A 39 -9.14 -12.17 -8.51
CA LYS A 39 -10.05 -13.12 -7.81
C LYS A 39 -9.85 -13.12 -6.30
N TYR A 40 -8.78 -12.51 -5.82
CA TYR A 40 -8.45 -12.38 -4.41
C TYR A 40 -8.93 -11.06 -3.78
N VAL A 41 -9.63 -10.23 -4.54
CA VAL A 41 -10.28 -9.00 -4.07
C VAL A 41 -11.66 -9.34 -3.53
N ASP A 42 -11.94 -8.96 -2.27
CA ASP A 42 -13.26 -9.14 -1.65
C ASP A 42 -14.24 -8.03 -2.04
N LEU A 43 -13.73 -6.79 -2.08
CA LEU A 43 -14.53 -5.61 -2.41
C LEU A 43 -13.86 -4.82 -3.55
N ALA A 44 -14.51 -4.76 -4.69
CA ALA A 44 -14.08 -3.97 -5.84
C ALA A 44 -14.82 -2.62 -5.87
N ILE A 45 -14.05 -1.52 -5.88
CA ILE A 45 -14.57 -0.17 -6.07
C ILE A 45 -14.20 0.30 -7.48
N ILE A 46 -15.19 0.44 -8.34
CA ILE A 46 -15.01 0.88 -9.72
C ILE A 46 -15.21 2.39 -9.77
N THR A 47 -14.15 3.13 -10.08
CA THR A 47 -14.16 4.60 -9.97
C THR A 47 -14.44 5.33 -11.27
N GLU A 48 -14.22 4.71 -12.44
CA GLU A 48 -14.21 5.34 -13.76
C GLU A 48 -13.29 6.57 -13.88
N MET A 49 -12.30 6.69 -12.97
CA MET A 49 -11.38 7.83 -12.88
C MET A 49 -10.06 7.62 -13.61
N GLY A 50 -9.86 6.48 -14.28
CA GLY A 50 -8.58 6.16 -14.89
C GLY A 50 -7.43 6.26 -13.86
N ASN A 51 -6.33 6.90 -14.25
CA ASN A 51 -5.16 7.06 -13.37
C ASN A 51 -5.40 7.95 -12.16
N ALA A 52 -6.42 8.83 -12.17
CA ALA A 52 -6.74 9.67 -11.02
C ALA A 52 -7.19 8.86 -9.79
N ARG A 53 -7.59 7.58 -9.96
CA ARG A 53 -7.90 6.69 -8.84
C ARG A 53 -6.68 6.39 -7.94
N ASN A 54 -5.43 6.65 -8.39
CA ASN A 54 -4.24 6.55 -7.56
C ASN A 54 -4.34 7.46 -6.33
N ASN A 55 -4.99 8.63 -6.47
CA ASN A 55 -5.30 9.50 -5.35
C ASN A 55 -6.19 8.80 -4.31
N VAL A 56 -7.22 8.08 -4.75
CA VAL A 56 -8.11 7.33 -3.85
C VAL A 56 -7.31 6.29 -3.06
N ASN A 57 -6.47 5.50 -3.75
CA ASN A 57 -5.61 4.50 -3.10
C ASN A 57 -4.74 5.13 -2.01
N VAL A 58 -4.01 6.18 -2.38
CA VAL A 58 -3.06 6.82 -1.48
C VAL A 58 -3.77 7.51 -0.32
N MET A 59 -4.82 8.29 -0.57
CA MET A 59 -5.52 9.02 0.48
C MET A 59 -6.23 8.08 1.47
N SER A 60 -6.69 6.92 1.02
CA SER A 60 -7.33 5.90 1.84
C SER A 60 -6.34 5.00 2.61
N SER A 61 -5.03 5.13 2.36
CA SER A 61 -3.99 4.31 3.01
C SER A 61 -3.34 5.05 4.18
N ASN A 62 -2.95 4.32 5.23
CA ASN A 62 -2.14 4.85 6.33
C ASN A 62 -0.64 4.80 6.00
N VAL A 63 -0.22 3.75 5.31
CA VAL A 63 1.15 3.50 4.85
C VAL A 63 1.07 3.02 3.40
N VAL A 64 1.98 3.48 2.54
CA VAL A 64 2.09 3.01 1.15
C VAL A 64 3.31 2.10 1.03
N VAL A 65 3.08 0.84 0.68
CA VAL A 65 4.15 -0.14 0.43
C VAL A 65 4.33 -0.31 -1.07
N VAL A 66 5.54 -0.16 -1.55
CA VAL A 66 5.90 -0.20 -2.96
C VAL A 66 6.87 -1.34 -3.20
N CYS A 67 6.49 -2.31 -4.01
CA CYS A 67 7.33 -3.44 -4.39
C CYS A 67 7.84 -3.25 -5.82
N GLY A 68 9.06 -2.73 -5.95
CA GLY A 68 9.67 -2.36 -7.22
C GLY A 68 9.11 -1.07 -7.83
N LEU A 69 9.97 -0.24 -8.38
CA LEU A 69 9.61 1.06 -8.99
C LEU A 69 9.55 0.93 -10.53
N LEU A 70 8.83 -0.06 -11.01
CA LEU A 70 8.85 -0.48 -12.41
C LEU A 70 7.97 0.35 -13.36
N GLY A 71 7.26 1.39 -12.88
CA GLY A 71 6.38 2.16 -13.73
C GLY A 71 5.97 3.52 -13.21
N ALA A 72 5.58 4.40 -14.14
CA ALA A 72 5.15 5.76 -13.83
C ALA A 72 3.94 5.82 -12.87
N GLY A 73 3.05 4.83 -12.92
CA GLY A 73 1.92 4.71 -11.98
C GLY A 73 2.39 4.59 -10.55
N THR A 74 3.35 3.69 -10.29
CA THR A 74 3.94 3.49 -8.96
C THR A 74 4.66 4.75 -8.47
N VAL A 75 5.45 5.38 -9.35
CA VAL A 75 6.14 6.65 -9.03
C VAL A 75 5.13 7.74 -8.67
N SER A 76 4.02 7.83 -9.40
CA SER A 76 2.95 8.80 -9.10
C SER A 76 2.32 8.56 -7.73
N GLU A 77 2.10 7.31 -7.33
CA GLU A 77 1.56 6.95 -6.01
C GLU A 77 2.54 7.32 -4.89
N VAL A 78 3.85 7.10 -5.08
CA VAL A 78 4.87 7.56 -4.13
C VAL A 78 4.82 9.08 -3.99
N ALA A 79 4.82 9.82 -5.10
CA ALA A 79 4.78 11.28 -5.09
C ALA A 79 3.51 11.82 -4.39
N LEU A 80 2.36 11.21 -4.63
CA LEU A 80 1.09 11.55 -3.96
C LEU A 80 1.17 11.27 -2.46
N ALA A 81 1.74 10.13 -2.05
CA ALA A 81 1.92 9.78 -0.66
C ALA A 81 2.81 10.79 0.09
N LEU A 82 3.95 11.14 -0.50
CA LEU A 82 4.86 12.14 0.07
C LEU A 82 4.20 13.51 0.19
N LYS A 83 3.48 13.96 -0.85
CA LYS A 83 2.72 15.21 -0.83
C LYS A 83 1.65 15.22 0.28
N ALA A 84 1.06 14.06 0.57
CA ALA A 84 0.07 13.88 1.62
C ALA A 84 0.67 13.64 3.01
N GLY A 85 2.00 13.65 3.16
CA GLY A 85 2.68 13.39 4.42
C GLY A 85 2.59 11.95 4.90
N LYS A 86 2.30 11.00 3.99
CA LYS A 86 2.14 9.59 4.33
C LYS A 86 3.46 8.83 4.25
N PRO A 87 3.72 7.90 5.19
CA PRO A 87 4.88 7.04 5.13
C PRO A 87 4.87 6.15 3.89
N VAL A 88 6.04 5.97 3.30
CA VAL A 88 6.27 5.09 2.15
C VAL A 88 7.39 4.11 2.47
N ILE A 89 7.14 2.83 2.23
CA ILE A 89 8.13 1.76 2.36
C ILE A 89 8.44 1.24 0.96
N LEU A 90 9.69 1.40 0.55
CA LEU A 90 10.21 0.89 -0.72
C LEU A 90 10.81 -0.50 -0.49
N VAL A 91 10.32 -1.51 -1.18
CA VAL A 91 10.84 -2.88 -1.12
C VAL A 91 11.67 -3.16 -2.37
N GLY A 92 12.94 -3.50 -2.18
CA GLY A 92 13.86 -3.83 -3.26
C GLY A 92 14.17 -2.65 -4.19
N ALA A 93 14.17 -1.43 -3.68
CA ALA A 93 14.57 -0.25 -4.44
C ALA A 93 16.07 -0.23 -4.69
N THR A 94 16.47 0.21 -5.88
CA THR A 94 17.88 0.44 -6.18
C THR A 94 18.43 1.63 -5.37
N PRO A 95 19.74 1.69 -5.13
CA PRO A 95 20.36 2.82 -4.42
C PRO A 95 20.04 4.19 -5.03
N THR A 96 19.89 4.25 -6.36
CA THR A 96 19.53 5.49 -7.07
C THR A 96 18.09 5.91 -6.78
N GLU A 97 17.15 4.99 -6.80
CA GLU A 97 15.75 5.22 -6.49
C GLU A 97 15.56 5.63 -5.03
N GLU A 98 16.20 4.92 -4.12
CA GLU A 98 16.20 5.24 -2.70
C GLU A 98 16.70 6.66 -2.45
N LYS A 99 17.88 7.02 -3.01
CA LYS A 99 18.45 8.35 -2.89
C LYS A 99 17.52 9.44 -3.43
N PHE A 100 16.88 9.16 -4.59
CA PHE A 100 15.95 10.10 -5.19
C PHE A 100 14.73 10.36 -4.29
N PHE A 101 14.06 9.32 -3.82
CA PHE A 101 12.88 9.47 -2.99
C PHE A 101 13.19 9.96 -1.59
N LYS A 102 14.33 9.59 -0.99
CA LYS A 102 14.79 10.15 0.28
C LYS A 102 15.06 11.67 0.20
N LYS A 103 15.56 12.14 -0.95
CA LYS A 103 15.73 13.58 -1.19
C LYS A 103 14.38 14.32 -1.20
N LEU A 104 13.30 13.69 -1.71
CA LEU A 104 11.96 14.28 -1.78
C LEU A 104 11.19 14.17 -0.48
N GLY A 105 11.23 13.00 0.17
CA GLY A 105 10.35 12.66 1.28
C GLY A 105 11.03 12.60 2.65
N GLY A 106 12.36 12.67 2.71
CA GLY A 106 13.11 12.64 3.96
C GLY A 106 12.73 11.45 4.85
N ARG A 107 12.27 11.74 6.06
CA ARG A 107 11.86 10.73 7.05
C ARG A 107 10.62 9.91 6.67
N LEU A 108 9.87 10.33 5.67
CA LEU A 108 8.68 9.58 5.20
C LEU A 108 9.07 8.37 4.35
N ILE A 109 10.32 8.28 3.88
CA ILE A 109 10.82 7.17 3.07
C ILE A 109 11.63 6.21 3.92
N ALA A 110 11.22 4.96 3.93
CA ALA A 110 12.02 3.82 4.38
C ALA A 110 12.28 2.88 3.19
N SER A 111 13.46 2.26 3.17
CA SER A 111 13.84 1.25 2.17
C SER A 111 14.18 -0.05 2.89
N VAL A 112 13.71 -1.16 2.35
CA VAL A 112 13.93 -2.50 2.89
C VAL A 112 14.19 -3.47 1.74
N ASP A 113 14.85 -4.60 2.03
CA ASP A 113 15.23 -5.57 1.02
C ASP A 113 14.19 -6.69 0.85
N SER A 114 13.30 -6.87 1.85
CA SER A 114 12.31 -7.95 1.83
C SER A 114 10.89 -7.49 2.19
N PRO A 115 9.86 -8.23 1.73
CA PRO A 115 8.48 -8.00 2.16
C PRO A 115 8.27 -8.18 3.66
N GLU A 116 9.00 -9.09 4.30
CA GLU A 116 8.93 -9.39 5.74
C GLU A 116 9.39 -8.19 6.56
N GLU A 117 10.47 -7.55 6.14
CA GLU A 117 10.95 -6.29 6.76
C GLU A 117 9.95 -5.17 6.58
N ALA A 118 9.31 -5.08 5.40
CA ALA A 118 8.27 -4.09 5.13
C ALA A 118 7.08 -4.25 6.07
N ILE A 119 6.62 -5.50 6.29
CA ILE A 119 5.53 -5.79 7.23
C ILE A 119 5.92 -5.40 8.65
N THR A 120 7.11 -5.76 9.09
CA THR A 120 7.62 -5.42 10.42
C THR A 120 7.65 -3.90 10.64
N LEU A 121 8.13 -3.17 9.65
CA LEU A 121 8.20 -1.71 9.71
C LEU A 121 6.81 -1.06 9.66
N MET A 122 5.95 -1.57 8.82
CA MET A 122 4.56 -1.13 8.72
C MET A 122 3.81 -1.29 10.05
N MET A 123 3.95 -2.43 10.72
CA MET A 123 3.32 -2.66 12.03
C MET A 123 3.77 -1.65 13.08
N LYS A 124 5.08 -1.36 13.14
CA LYS A 124 5.61 -0.32 14.04
C LYS A 124 5.00 1.06 13.77
N GLN A 125 4.81 1.41 12.50
CA GLN A 125 4.21 2.70 12.13
C GLN A 125 2.72 2.76 12.49
N PHE A 126 1.99 1.66 12.36
CA PHE A 126 0.59 1.58 12.81
C PHE A 126 0.46 1.78 14.32
N GLU A 127 1.29 1.13 15.10
CA GLU A 127 1.30 1.27 16.57
C GLU A 127 1.58 2.72 17.01
N GLN A 128 2.44 3.44 16.28
CA GLN A 128 2.75 4.84 16.58
C GLN A 128 1.64 5.82 16.19
N GLN A 129 0.86 5.50 15.15
CA GLN A 129 -0.20 6.39 14.64
C GLN A 129 -1.53 6.23 15.38
N GLN A 130 -1.78 5.09 16.01
CA GLN A 130 -3.05 4.76 16.65
C GLN A 130 -2.83 4.08 18.02
N PRO A 131 -2.16 4.73 18.97
CA PRO A 131 -1.90 4.12 20.28
C PRO A 131 -3.18 3.72 21.02
N ASP A 132 -4.27 4.46 20.87
CA ASP A 132 -5.53 4.23 21.59
C ASP A 132 -6.36 3.07 21.02
N LEU A 133 -6.31 2.82 19.70
CA LEU A 133 -7.03 1.70 19.06
C LEU A 133 -6.39 0.35 19.39
N VAL A 134 -5.06 0.30 19.52
CA VAL A 134 -4.34 -0.92 19.88
C VAL A 134 -4.60 -1.28 21.36
N GLN A 135 -4.72 -0.29 22.23
CA GLN A 135 -5.09 -0.52 23.64
C GLN A 135 -6.55 -0.96 23.78
N GLY A 136 -7.47 -0.35 23.03
CA GLY A 136 -8.88 -0.73 22.99
C GLY A 136 -9.12 -2.17 22.53
N ALA A 137 -8.41 -2.64 21.50
CA ALA A 137 -8.53 -4.02 21.00
C ALA A 137 -8.09 -5.08 22.04
N ARG A 138 -7.15 -4.74 22.92
CA ARG A 138 -6.72 -5.62 24.04
C ARG A 138 -7.71 -5.67 25.20
N SER A 139 -8.63 -4.70 25.29
CA SER A 139 -9.67 -4.63 26.35
C SER A 139 -10.97 -5.36 25.98
N TRP A 140 -11.17 -5.71 24.72
CA TRP A 140 -12.27 -6.56 24.27
C TRP A 140 -11.82 -8.03 24.36
N GLY A 141 -11.62 -8.50 25.58
CA GLY A 141 -11.21 -9.88 25.84
C GLY A 141 -12.15 -10.88 25.14
N VAL A 142 -11.64 -11.49 24.08
CA VAL A 142 -12.13 -12.73 23.48
C VAL A 142 -10.98 -13.71 23.52
#